data_cf73001ba8ce48363fdd73c6f3e5e96d
#
_entry.id   cf73001ba8ce48363fdd73c6f3e5e96d
#
_cell.length_a   1.000
_cell.length_b   1.000
_cell.length_c   1.000
_cell.angle_alpha   90.00
_cell.angle_beta   90.00
_cell.angle_gamma   90.00
#
_symmetry.space_group_name_H-M   'P 1'
#
loop_
_entity.id
_entity.type
_entity.pdbx_description
1 polymer ?
#
loop_
_entity_poly.entity_id
_entity_poly.type
_entity_poly.pdbx_seq_one_letter_code
_entity_poly.pdbx_strand_id
1 'polypeptide(L)'
;MKKNYNNIFIVDTKAYFDAMVLYYDVQNDLVLTYDFALKKYVEDLGGNVQYLDHLVDIDKMQENNYLIYKFFTDWHYDKDGNDIFTFKDVPFGFSFRLDFWNDFVFYTRIFLSLKCISRYSFQDIYILSDEKLIFQILDTFDIKYKIFYDKSSVIDNTGYYFPIAKWLDSKIRPIGFRGFLYKTREKVSFIYGKIMPFVDKLFKPNSKYTVFIQDYHPTKRIIQHFRNDNNFTVLLEHFSRFSNKKDNLKERLLPIGGDIKNYEQIKNELLKKFESNRFHRLILSDGSDITDAIYDIIKNRISSGLSKKLLTLDSCIKYLDKNKVDLVILIANMGHTVTLFDLVCKYKKIPSYLIINGMLLNNYQDEAHYATYINSYSNSIKENYFRDIKNVYALGDPRMDTYSLIEKNKINREMPTITIGASGFNSTDLNSYVAVEFDFLYDILKAFSVLKQKGEKFKLIIKVRPNGYEKQYQSFINEYFNDLKIETISTIPMIEVLKKTDFYISIYSQTLFEASCLGIPVVYYKKDTEITNKPFDNNSELVTILNTDDMIQAFYDFKANNQRYELFLNSKVMEQYIGFLDGNNLMRNIDFIYKILRKESLK
;
A
#
# COMPACT_ATOMS: atom_id res chain seq x y z
N MET A 1 4.25 33.57 -17.51
CA MET A 1 5.61 34.08 -17.17
C MET A 1 6.28 33.05 -16.26
N LYS A 2 7.58 32.75 -16.50
CA LYS A 2 8.35 31.90 -15.57
C LYS A 2 8.51 32.66 -14.25
N LYS A 3 8.31 32.00 -13.11
CA LYS A 3 8.70 32.56 -11.81
C LYS A 3 10.22 32.64 -11.75
N ASN A 4 10.73 33.80 -11.35
CA ASN A 4 12.17 34.06 -11.30
C ASN A 4 12.66 33.90 -9.86
N TYR A 5 13.72 33.14 -9.68
CA TYR A 5 14.46 33.00 -8.44
C TYR A 5 15.95 33.25 -8.71
N ASN A 6 16.70 33.73 -7.71
CA ASN A 6 18.14 33.80 -7.85
C ASN A 6 18.72 32.39 -7.90
N ASN A 7 18.41 31.58 -6.90
CA ASN A 7 18.90 30.21 -6.80
C ASN A 7 17.75 29.25 -6.46
N ILE A 8 17.95 27.99 -6.80
CA ILE A 8 17.13 26.87 -6.35
C ILE A 8 17.97 25.95 -5.48
N PHE A 9 17.46 25.60 -4.31
CA PHE A 9 18.09 24.68 -3.39
C PHE A 9 17.25 23.41 -3.29
N ILE A 10 17.82 22.26 -3.65
CA ILE A 10 17.20 20.95 -3.44
C ILE A 10 17.79 20.39 -2.14
N VAL A 11 16.97 20.28 -1.11
CA VAL A 11 17.43 20.00 0.25
C VAL A 11 16.62 18.87 0.87
N ASP A 12 17.30 17.86 1.41
CA ASP A 12 16.64 16.69 2.00
C ASP A 12 16.09 16.93 3.39
N THR A 13 16.79 17.70 4.23
CA THR A 13 16.45 17.86 5.66
C THR A 13 16.72 19.26 6.16
N LYS A 14 16.06 19.62 7.29
CA LYS A 14 16.32 20.85 8.02
C LYS A 14 17.81 21.00 8.40
N ALA A 15 18.46 19.92 8.79
CA ALA A 15 19.87 19.96 9.17
C ALA A 15 20.80 20.33 8.02
N TYR A 16 20.53 19.83 6.81
CA TYR A 16 21.23 20.28 5.61
C TYR A 16 20.95 21.76 5.29
N PHE A 17 19.71 22.20 5.51
CA PHE A 17 19.34 23.60 5.32
C PHE A 17 20.07 24.52 6.31
N ASP A 18 20.14 24.14 7.58
CA ASP A 18 20.83 24.94 8.63
C ASP A 18 22.34 25.14 8.29
N ALA A 19 22.98 24.16 7.63
CA ALA A 19 24.36 24.28 7.18
C ALA A 19 24.57 25.32 6.06
N MET A 20 23.52 25.64 5.31
CA MET A 20 23.57 26.57 4.18
C MET A 20 22.79 27.86 4.40
N VAL A 21 22.11 28.03 5.53
CA VAL A 21 21.17 29.14 5.77
C VAL A 21 21.78 30.53 5.54
N LEU A 22 23.07 30.69 5.75
CA LEU A 22 23.81 31.95 5.49
C LEU A 22 23.90 32.32 4.02
N TYR A 23 23.70 31.36 3.11
CA TYR A 23 23.76 31.55 1.66
C TYR A 23 22.35 31.64 1.05
N TYR A 24 21.29 31.49 1.86
CA TYR A 24 19.91 31.51 1.42
C TYR A 24 19.31 32.91 1.53
N ASP A 25 18.86 33.44 0.39
CA ASP A 25 18.11 34.68 0.34
C ASP A 25 16.61 34.36 0.46
N VAL A 26 16.03 34.70 1.62
CA VAL A 26 14.62 34.43 1.97
C VAL A 26 13.64 34.97 0.92
N GLN A 27 13.96 36.09 0.27
CA GLN A 27 13.06 36.75 -0.67
C GLN A 27 13.17 36.22 -2.11
N ASN A 28 14.40 35.86 -2.50
CA ASN A 28 14.73 35.64 -3.90
C ASN A 28 15.10 34.20 -4.25
N ASP A 29 15.33 33.33 -3.28
CA ASP A 29 15.67 31.93 -3.50
C ASP A 29 14.47 31.00 -3.28
N LEU A 30 14.52 29.79 -3.86
CA LEU A 30 13.52 28.75 -3.71
C LEU A 30 14.14 27.49 -3.09
N VAL A 31 13.53 26.98 -2.05
CA VAL A 31 13.83 25.66 -1.50
C VAL A 31 12.85 24.62 -2.05
N LEU A 32 13.37 23.52 -2.57
CA LEU A 32 12.61 22.35 -3.00
C LEU A 32 12.97 21.17 -2.09
N THR A 33 11.97 20.53 -1.51
CA THR A 33 12.18 19.45 -0.54
C THR A 33 11.04 18.42 -0.60
N TYR A 34 11.25 17.23 -0.04
CA TYR A 34 10.18 16.29 0.30
C TYR A 34 9.85 16.31 1.80
N ASP A 35 10.63 17.07 2.60
CA ASP A 35 10.54 17.07 4.05
C ASP A 35 9.53 18.10 4.54
N PHE A 36 8.50 17.64 5.27
CA PHE A 36 7.51 18.49 5.92
C PHE A 36 8.15 19.46 6.92
N ALA A 37 9.08 18.97 7.75
CA ALA A 37 9.70 19.77 8.80
C ALA A 37 10.52 20.93 8.21
N LEU A 38 11.30 20.65 7.17
CA LEU A 38 12.04 21.66 6.45
C LEU A 38 11.11 22.68 5.77
N LYS A 39 10.07 22.17 5.08
CA LYS A 39 9.10 23.07 4.44
C LYS A 39 8.49 24.02 5.46
N LYS A 40 8.03 23.49 6.59
CA LYS A 40 7.43 24.30 7.66
C LYS A 40 8.40 25.32 8.23
N TYR A 41 9.64 24.91 8.46
CA TYR A 41 10.70 25.80 8.98
C TYR A 41 10.98 26.98 8.03
N VAL A 42 11.10 26.71 6.72
CA VAL A 42 11.35 27.76 5.73
C VAL A 42 10.14 28.70 5.57
N GLU A 43 8.90 28.16 5.63
CA GLU A 43 7.67 28.96 5.67
C GLU A 43 7.64 29.91 6.88
N ASP A 44 8.02 29.42 8.06
CA ASP A 44 8.04 30.22 9.29
C ASP A 44 9.13 31.31 9.25
N LEU A 45 10.19 31.13 8.45
CA LEU A 45 11.17 32.19 8.14
C LEU A 45 10.65 33.22 7.10
N GLY A 46 9.50 32.99 6.51
CA GLY A 46 8.94 33.80 5.42
C GLY A 46 9.57 33.53 4.05
N GLY A 47 10.26 32.40 3.89
CA GLY A 47 10.98 32.02 2.66
C GLY A 47 10.12 31.29 1.65
N ASN A 48 10.61 31.23 0.40
CA ASN A 48 9.95 30.50 -0.65
C ASN A 48 10.34 29.02 -0.56
N VAL A 49 9.36 28.15 -0.38
CA VAL A 49 9.57 26.70 -0.32
C VAL A 49 8.40 25.95 -0.95
N GLN A 50 8.68 24.83 -1.59
CA GLN A 50 7.67 23.91 -2.15
C GLN A 50 8.11 22.47 -1.96
N TYR A 51 7.13 21.57 -1.87
CA TYR A 51 7.43 20.15 -2.04
C TYR A 51 7.87 19.88 -3.47
N LEU A 52 8.91 19.08 -3.63
CA LEU A 52 9.49 18.79 -4.94
C LEU A 52 8.50 18.05 -5.86
N ASP A 53 7.71 17.12 -5.33
CA ASP A 53 6.70 16.40 -6.10
C ASP A 53 5.43 17.23 -6.40
N HIS A 54 5.16 18.30 -5.65
CA HIS A 54 4.08 19.25 -5.96
C HIS A 54 4.38 20.12 -7.19
N LEU A 55 5.60 20.07 -7.75
CA LEU A 55 5.89 20.66 -9.05
C LEU A 55 5.15 19.94 -10.20
N VAL A 56 4.77 18.69 -9.97
CA VAL A 56 4.00 17.86 -10.90
C VAL A 56 2.55 17.86 -10.47
N ASP A 57 1.65 18.07 -11.43
CA ASP A 57 0.22 17.89 -11.21
C ASP A 57 -0.09 16.46 -10.79
N ILE A 58 -0.99 16.28 -9.80
CA ILE A 58 -1.34 14.95 -9.29
C ILE A 58 -1.97 14.07 -10.38
N ASP A 59 -2.76 14.63 -11.29
CA ASP A 59 -3.37 13.88 -12.39
C ASP A 59 -2.28 13.33 -13.32
N LYS A 60 -1.20 14.08 -13.54
CA LYS A 60 -0.02 13.62 -14.31
C LYS A 60 0.75 12.52 -13.57
N MET A 61 0.87 12.61 -12.25
CA MET A 61 1.43 11.53 -11.44
C MET A 61 0.61 10.25 -11.59
N GLN A 62 -0.71 10.33 -11.47
CA GLN A 62 -1.61 9.18 -11.58
C GLN A 62 -1.61 8.56 -12.98
N GLU A 63 -1.60 9.39 -14.03
CA GLU A 63 -1.47 8.93 -15.41
C GLU A 63 -0.18 8.12 -15.61
N ASN A 64 0.94 8.59 -15.06
CA ASN A 64 2.21 7.88 -15.14
C ASN A 64 2.22 6.60 -14.29
N ASN A 65 1.52 6.59 -13.14
CA ASN A 65 1.32 5.38 -12.37
C ASN A 65 0.65 4.28 -13.21
N TYR A 66 -0.39 4.64 -13.97
CA TYR A 66 -1.07 3.74 -14.89
C TYR A 66 -0.15 3.23 -16.02
N LEU A 67 0.66 4.11 -16.62
CA LEU A 67 1.62 3.72 -17.67
C LEU A 67 2.65 2.70 -17.15
N ILE A 68 3.11 2.86 -15.90
CA ILE A 68 3.97 1.88 -15.24
C ILE A 68 3.26 0.53 -15.08
N TYR A 69 2.01 0.52 -14.63
CA TYR A 69 1.21 -0.71 -14.54
C TYR A 69 1.12 -1.42 -15.89
N LYS A 70 0.82 -0.66 -16.94
CA LYS A 70 0.73 -1.20 -18.30
C LYS A 70 2.07 -1.79 -18.77
N PHE A 71 3.19 -1.11 -18.51
CA PHE A 71 4.51 -1.62 -18.84
C PHE A 71 4.79 -2.97 -18.14
N PHE A 72 4.32 -3.15 -16.90
CA PHE A 72 4.47 -4.42 -16.18
C PHE A 72 3.71 -5.59 -16.80
N THR A 73 2.69 -5.36 -17.61
CA THR A 73 1.97 -6.44 -18.28
C THR A 73 2.76 -7.00 -19.46
N ASP A 74 3.63 -6.20 -20.08
CA ASP A 74 4.18 -6.51 -21.39
C ASP A 74 5.71 -6.70 -21.42
N TRP A 75 6.47 -6.06 -20.55
CA TRP A 75 7.93 -5.96 -20.61
C TRP A 75 8.68 -7.31 -20.67
N HIS A 76 8.06 -8.38 -20.16
CA HIS A 76 8.65 -9.71 -20.09
C HIS A 76 8.25 -10.64 -21.25
N TYR A 77 7.46 -10.17 -22.20
CA TYR A 77 7.16 -10.92 -23.42
C TYR A 77 8.13 -10.57 -24.53
N ASP A 78 8.46 -11.58 -25.37
CA ASP A 78 9.20 -11.37 -26.60
C ASP A 78 8.28 -10.85 -27.73
N LYS A 79 8.85 -10.60 -28.91
CA LYS A 79 8.12 -10.10 -30.09
C LYS A 79 7.02 -11.06 -30.57
N ASP A 80 7.15 -12.35 -30.24
CA ASP A 80 6.22 -13.41 -30.62
C ASP A 80 5.16 -13.64 -29.51
N GLY A 81 5.21 -12.87 -28.42
CA GLY A 81 4.28 -12.95 -27.30
C GLY A 81 4.59 -14.07 -26.29
N ASN A 82 5.80 -14.66 -26.33
CA ASN A 82 6.20 -15.66 -25.36
C ASN A 82 6.86 -14.99 -24.15
N ASP A 83 6.57 -15.48 -22.94
CA ASP A 83 7.25 -15.03 -21.73
C ASP A 83 8.71 -15.51 -21.72
N ILE A 84 9.66 -14.57 -21.77
CA ILE A 84 11.09 -14.88 -21.75
C ILE A 84 11.55 -15.53 -20.45
N PHE A 85 10.79 -15.30 -19.35
CA PHE A 85 11.00 -15.94 -18.07
C PHE A 85 10.13 -17.20 -17.96
N THR A 86 10.53 -18.26 -18.67
CA THR A 86 9.87 -19.56 -18.61
C THR A 86 10.80 -20.59 -18.00
N PHE A 87 10.30 -21.39 -17.05
CA PHE A 87 11.02 -22.48 -16.43
C PHE A 87 10.14 -23.71 -16.32
N LYS A 88 10.59 -24.84 -16.88
CA LYS A 88 9.79 -26.08 -16.97
C LYS A 88 8.39 -25.83 -17.54
N ASP A 89 8.34 -25.09 -18.63
CA ASP A 89 7.14 -24.68 -19.36
C ASP A 89 6.19 -23.74 -18.57
N VAL A 90 6.53 -23.34 -17.36
CA VAL A 90 5.76 -22.38 -16.56
C VAL A 90 6.27 -20.96 -16.82
N PRO A 91 5.45 -20.06 -17.41
CA PRO A 91 5.78 -18.66 -17.55
C PRO A 91 5.69 -17.95 -16.18
N PHE A 92 6.69 -17.14 -15.82
CA PHE A 92 6.74 -16.51 -14.52
C PHE A 92 7.19 -15.05 -14.52
N GLY A 93 7.31 -14.41 -15.68
CA GLY A 93 7.68 -12.99 -15.80
C GLY A 93 6.79 -12.04 -14.99
N PHE A 94 5.48 -12.30 -14.94
CA PHE A 94 4.53 -11.55 -14.12
C PHE A 94 4.92 -11.50 -12.62
N SER A 95 5.65 -12.50 -12.12
CA SER A 95 6.06 -12.56 -10.70
C SER A 95 7.03 -11.46 -10.28
N PHE A 96 7.63 -10.74 -11.22
CA PHE A 96 8.58 -9.67 -10.92
C PHE A 96 7.92 -8.33 -10.57
N ARG A 97 6.62 -8.18 -10.80
CA ARG A 97 5.90 -6.91 -10.60
C ARG A 97 6.19 -6.26 -9.24
N LEU A 98 6.12 -7.03 -8.16
CA LEU A 98 6.37 -6.53 -6.81
C LEU A 98 7.85 -6.24 -6.52
N ASP A 99 8.78 -6.80 -7.29
CA ASP A 99 10.21 -6.60 -7.06
C ASP A 99 10.67 -5.21 -7.49
N PHE A 100 10.00 -4.62 -8.48
CA PHE A 100 10.43 -3.36 -9.11
C PHE A 100 9.53 -2.18 -8.76
N TRP A 101 8.32 -2.44 -8.23
CA TRP A 101 7.30 -1.42 -8.07
C TRP A 101 7.84 -0.16 -7.40
N ASN A 102 8.44 -0.31 -6.22
CA ASN A 102 8.96 0.82 -5.46
C ASN A 102 10.06 1.58 -6.20
N ASP A 103 10.96 0.86 -6.89
CA ASP A 103 12.07 1.49 -7.62
C ASP A 103 11.53 2.31 -8.79
N PHE A 104 10.52 1.80 -9.51
CA PHE A 104 9.92 2.49 -10.66
C PHE A 104 9.15 3.74 -10.21
N VAL A 105 8.35 3.61 -9.18
CA VAL A 105 7.60 4.74 -8.61
C VAL A 105 8.54 5.83 -8.14
N PHE A 106 9.60 5.45 -7.45
CA PHE A 106 10.59 6.37 -6.93
C PHE A 106 11.35 7.09 -8.06
N TYR A 107 11.86 6.32 -9.03
CA TYR A 107 12.54 6.90 -10.19
C TYR A 107 11.63 7.88 -10.93
N THR A 108 10.40 7.46 -11.25
CA THR A 108 9.45 8.27 -12.00
C THR A 108 9.05 9.54 -11.25
N ARG A 109 8.84 9.45 -9.94
CA ARG A 109 8.53 10.62 -9.10
C ARG A 109 9.64 11.66 -9.15
N ILE A 110 10.89 11.25 -8.92
CA ILE A 110 12.04 12.16 -8.97
C ILE A 110 12.22 12.71 -10.38
N PHE A 111 12.15 11.86 -11.40
CA PHE A 111 12.30 12.25 -12.79
C PHE A 111 11.32 13.35 -13.19
N LEU A 112 10.02 13.13 -12.95
CA LEU A 112 8.97 14.09 -13.27
C LEU A 112 9.14 15.39 -12.48
N SER A 113 9.48 15.30 -11.20
CA SER A 113 9.67 16.45 -10.32
C SER A 113 10.85 17.32 -10.78
N LEU A 114 12.01 16.72 -11.04
CA LEU A 114 13.19 17.44 -11.48
C LEU A 114 13.02 18.05 -12.88
N LYS A 115 12.33 17.36 -13.80
CA LYS A 115 12.01 17.89 -15.13
C LYS A 115 11.21 19.20 -15.03
N CYS A 116 10.35 19.33 -14.03
CA CYS A 116 9.55 20.54 -13.83
C CYS A 116 10.36 21.75 -13.36
N ILE A 117 11.58 21.58 -12.88
CA ILE A 117 12.46 22.70 -12.48
C ILE A 117 12.74 23.64 -13.67
N SER A 118 12.79 23.13 -14.89
CA SER A 118 12.94 23.93 -16.11
C SER A 118 11.84 25.00 -16.34
N ARG A 119 10.75 24.94 -15.58
CA ARG A 119 9.69 25.97 -15.59
C ARG A 119 10.07 27.25 -14.88
N TYR A 120 11.10 27.20 -14.01
CA TYR A 120 11.64 28.37 -13.33
C TYR A 120 12.78 29.01 -14.13
N SER A 121 13.03 30.29 -13.86
CA SER A 121 14.24 30.99 -14.25
C SER A 121 15.09 31.18 -13.02
N PHE A 122 16.35 30.78 -13.06
CA PHE A 122 17.29 30.82 -11.92
C PHE A 122 18.72 30.95 -12.44
N GLN A 123 19.64 31.36 -11.56
CA GLN A 123 21.07 31.44 -11.86
C GLN A 123 21.77 30.10 -11.58
N ASP A 124 21.58 29.56 -10.38
CA ASP A 124 22.24 28.34 -9.93
C ASP A 124 21.25 27.37 -9.27
N ILE A 125 21.57 26.07 -9.34
CA ILE A 125 20.96 25.02 -8.53
C ILE A 125 22.00 24.48 -7.55
N TYR A 126 21.64 24.45 -6.27
CA TYR A 126 22.43 23.83 -5.20
C TYR A 126 21.77 22.57 -4.69
N ILE A 127 22.54 21.50 -4.51
CA ILE A 127 22.01 20.21 -4.05
C ILE A 127 22.63 19.87 -2.70
N LEU A 128 21.78 19.64 -1.72
CA LEU A 128 22.08 19.20 -0.36
C LEU A 128 21.29 17.91 -0.08
N SER A 129 21.66 16.87 -0.81
CA SER A 129 21.00 15.57 -0.79
C SER A 129 22.03 14.45 -0.85
N ASP A 130 21.76 13.35 -0.13
CA ASP A 130 22.52 12.10 -0.25
C ASP A 130 21.94 11.18 -1.35
N GLU A 131 20.84 11.58 -1.99
CA GLU A 131 20.15 10.77 -3.00
C GLU A 131 20.86 10.84 -4.36
N LYS A 132 21.59 9.79 -4.68
CA LYS A 132 22.36 9.69 -5.94
C LYS A 132 21.50 9.81 -7.20
N LEU A 133 20.25 9.42 -7.13
CA LEU A 133 19.34 9.44 -8.27
C LEU A 133 19.03 10.87 -8.72
N ILE A 134 19.00 11.83 -7.80
CA ILE A 134 18.82 13.26 -8.12
C ILE A 134 19.91 13.73 -9.06
N PHE A 135 21.17 13.43 -8.75
CA PHE A 135 22.32 13.81 -9.60
C PHE A 135 22.25 13.14 -10.97
N GLN A 136 21.99 11.83 -11.00
CA GLN A 136 21.90 11.07 -12.25
C GLN A 136 20.82 11.62 -13.19
N ILE A 137 19.66 11.99 -12.64
CA ILE A 137 18.55 12.54 -13.44
C ILE A 137 18.87 13.96 -13.93
N LEU A 138 19.45 14.82 -13.09
CA LEU A 138 19.85 16.18 -13.50
C LEU A 138 20.91 16.13 -14.60
N ASP A 139 21.88 15.19 -14.51
CA ASP A 139 22.87 14.95 -15.57
C ASP A 139 22.17 14.53 -16.89
N THR A 140 21.12 13.74 -16.84
CA THR A 140 20.33 13.34 -18.03
C THR A 140 19.63 14.55 -18.69
N PHE A 141 19.31 15.58 -17.93
CA PHE A 141 18.70 16.81 -18.44
C PHE A 141 19.71 17.89 -18.86
N ASP A 142 21.01 17.61 -18.72
CA ASP A 142 22.10 18.59 -18.90
C ASP A 142 21.92 19.85 -18.01
N ILE A 143 21.32 19.67 -16.83
CA ILE A 143 21.12 20.73 -15.85
C ILE A 143 22.36 20.85 -14.98
N LYS A 144 23.06 21.99 -15.09
CA LYS A 144 24.22 22.28 -14.24
C LYS A 144 23.77 22.54 -12.80
N TYR A 145 24.47 21.94 -11.86
CA TYR A 145 24.22 22.10 -10.43
C TYR A 145 25.54 22.23 -9.65
N LYS A 146 25.45 22.77 -8.46
CA LYS A 146 26.53 22.87 -7.49
C LYS A 146 26.22 21.98 -6.31
N ILE A 147 27.20 21.19 -5.86
CA ILE A 147 27.05 20.36 -4.69
C ILE A 147 27.55 21.19 -3.49
N PHE A 148 26.68 21.37 -2.53
CA PHE A 148 27.04 22.04 -1.29
C PHE A 148 27.38 20.96 -0.24
N TYR A 149 28.68 20.75 0.03
CA TYR A 149 29.12 19.81 1.05
C TYR A 149 29.84 20.53 2.18
N ASP A 150 29.27 20.42 3.38
CA ASP A 150 30.07 20.33 4.59
C ASP A 150 29.87 18.92 5.16
N LYS A 151 30.93 18.10 5.05
CA LYS A 151 30.91 16.71 5.54
C LYS A 151 30.90 16.59 7.07
N SER A 152 30.96 17.69 7.81
CA SER A 152 31.17 17.69 9.25
C SER A 152 29.92 17.61 10.10
N SER A 153 28.74 17.67 9.53
CA SER A 153 27.52 17.71 10.31
C SER A 153 26.42 16.82 9.76
N VAL A 154 25.99 15.94 10.59
CA VAL A 154 24.62 15.71 10.96
C VAL A 154 24.00 14.46 10.39
N ILE A 155 24.03 13.45 11.20
CA ILE A 155 22.98 12.42 11.22
C ILE A 155 21.81 13.04 12.01
N ASP A 156 20.83 13.61 11.31
CA ASP A 156 19.58 14.00 11.94
C ASP A 156 18.74 12.74 12.21
N ASN A 157 18.62 12.39 13.48
CA ASN A 157 17.78 11.31 13.97
C ASN A 157 16.45 11.83 14.54
N THR A 158 15.88 12.90 14.01
CA THR A 158 14.62 13.49 14.50
C THR A 158 13.41 12.56 14.40
N GLY A 159 13.58 11.34 13.98
CA GLY A 159 12.64 10.24 14.27
C GLY A 159 11.39 10.15 13.40
N TYR A 160 10.93 11.17 12.72
CA TYR A 160 9.76 11.13 11.85
C TYR A 160 10.06 11.36 10.37
N TYR A 161 11.27 11.85 10.05
CA TYR A 161 11.70 11.99 8.66
C TYR A 161 12.24 10.68 8.10
N PHE A 162 11.72 10.28 6.96
CA PHE A 162 12.27 9.21 6.14
C PHE A 162 12.93 9.83 4.90
N PRO A 163 14.26 9.91 4.82
CA PRO A 163 14.90 10.20 3.55
C PRO A 163 14.37 9.25 2.48
N ILE A 164 14.06 9.75 1.30
CA ILE A 164 13.50 8.93 0.21
C ILE A 164 14.40 7.73 -0.09
N ALA A 165 15.72 7.87 -0.01
CA ALA A 165 16.68 6.77 -0.12
C ALA A 165 16.47 5.64 0.91
N LYS A 166 16.06 5.97 2.13
CA LYS A 166 15.71 4.97 3.16
C LYS A 166 14.33 4.35 2.93
N TRP A 167 13.45 5.03 2.25
CA TRP A 167 12.14 4.52 1.87
C TRP A 167 12.24 3.38 0.85
N LEU A 168 13.16 3.47 -0.10
CA LEU A 168 13.49 2.38 -1.03
C LEU A 168 14.17 1.19 -0.35
N ASP A 169 14.87 1.40 0.73
CA ASP A 169 15.49 0.31 1.46
C ASP A 169 14.43 -0.45 2.27
N SER A 170 13.71 -1.34 1.58
CA SER A 170 12.77 -2.28 2.21
C SER A 170 13.42 -3.17 3.29
N LYS A 171 14.76 -3.08 3.47
CA LYS A 171 15.50 -3.68 4.58
C LYS A 171 15.36 -2.89 5.88
N ILE A 172 14.86 -1.65 5.85
CA ILE A 172 14.45 -0.94 7.06
C ILE A 172 13.04 -1.40 7.50
N ARG A 173 12.80 -2.68 7.49
CA ARG A 173 11.86 -3.25 8.44
C ARG A 173 12.53 -3.11 9.80
N PRO A 174 11.80 -2.64 10.83
CA PRO A 174 12.38 -2.56 12.15
C PRO A 174 13.03 -3.92 12.45
N ILE A 175 14.37 -3.93 12.60
CA ILE A 175 15.14 -5.07 13.12
C ILE A 175 14.78 -5.10 14.61
N GLY A 176 13.55 -5.45 14.90
CA GLY A 176 13.03 -5.59 16.23
C GLY A 176 12.57 -7.03 16.43
N PHE A 177 12.20 -7.34 17.64
CA PHE A 177 11.65 -8.64 18.06
C PHE A 177 10.61 -9.21 17.07
N ARG A 178 9.80 -8.36 16.42
CA ARG A 178 8.83 -8.78 15.38
C ARG A 178 9.49 -9.29 14.10
N GLY A 179 10.59 -8.67 13.64
CA GLY A 179 11.34 -9.16 12.47
C GLY A 179 12.04 -10.50 12.77
N PHE A 180 12.53 -10.66 14.00
CA PHE A 180 13.05 -11.93 14.48
C PHE A 180 11.96 -13.02 14.55
N LEU A 181 10.79 -12.71 15.09
CA LEU A 181 9.64 -13.62 15.12
C LEU A 181 9.18 -14.01 13.71
N TYR A 182 9.18 -13.09 12.76
CA TYR A 182 8.83 -13.40 11.38
C TYR A 182 9.82 -14.38 10.74
N LYS A 183 11.13 -14.10 10.84
CA LYS A 183 12.18 -15.02 10.34
C LYS A 183 12.16 -16.38 11.03
N THR A 184 11.85 -16.41 12.32
CA THR A 184 11.71 -17.66 13.09
C THR A 184 10.49 -18.44 12.61
N ARG A 185 9.36 -17.77 12.38
CA ARG A 185 8.15 -18.36 11.81
C ARG A 185 8.41 -18.98 10.42
N GLU A 186 9.11 -18.29 9.54
CA GLU A 186 9.48 -18.82 8.22
C GLU A 186 10.34 -20.09 8.34
N LYS A 187 11.35 -20.08 9.22
CA LYS A 187 12.22 -21.25 9.46
C LYS A 187 11.43 -22.43 10.04
N VAL A 188 10.58 -22.18 11.03
CA VAL A 188 9.74 -23.23 11.65
C VAL A 188 8.75 -23.77 10.62
N SER A 189 8.12 -22.92 9.82
CA SER A 189 7.22 -23.33 8.73
C SER A 189 7.92 -24.20 7.71
N PHE A 190 9.16 -23.85 7.33
CA PHE A 190 9.97 -24.64 6.42
C PHE A 190 10.29 -26.05 6.96
N ILE A 191 10.73 -26.15 8.24
CA ILE A 191 11.02 -27.44 8.88
C ILE A 191 9.75 -28.28 8.96
N TYR A 192 8.64 -27.69 9.39
CA TYR A 192 7.34 -28.35 9.48
C TYR A 192 6.87 -28.84 8.11
N GLY A 193 6.99 -28.03 7.04
CA GLY A 193 6.64 -28.40 5.68
C GLY A 193 7.45 -29.61 5.16
N LYS A 194 8.67 -29.83 5.66
CA LYS A 194 9.48 -31.01 5.34
C LYS A 194 9.07 -32.27 6.11
N ILE A 195 8.61 -32.10 7.35
CA ILE A 195 8.24 -33.24 8.24
C ILE A 195 6.83 -33.73 7.92
N MET A 196 5.89 -32.81 7.62
CA MET A 196 4.48 -33.17 7.41
C MET A 196 4.20 -34.18 6.31
N PRO A 197 4.91 -34.24 5.17
CA PRO A 197 4.71 -35.31 4.20
C PRO A 197 4.95 -36.73 4.75
N PHE A 198 5.80 -36.89 5.79
CA PHE A 198 5.99 -38.17 6.49
C PHE A 198 4.84 -38.43 7.44
N VAL A 199 4.37 -37.40 8.17
CA VAL A 199 3.21 -37.50 9.07
C VAL A 199 1.95 -37.81 8.28
N ASP A 200 1.76 -37.18 7.11
CA ASP A 200 0.60 -37.40 6.24
C ASP A 200 0.55 -38.80 5.62
N LYS A 201 1.70 -39.47 5.45
CA LYS A 201 1.73 -40.89 5.06
C LYS A 201 1.15 -41.80 6.13
N LEU A 202 1.28 -41.41 7.40
CA LEU A 202 0.79 -42.17 8.56
C LEU A 202 -0.65 -41.79 8.97
N PHE A 203 -1.02 -40.52 8.75
CA PHE A 203 -2.29 -39.93 9.20
C PHE A 203 -2.91 -39.06 8.09
N LYS A 204 -3.07 -39.60 6.87
CA LYS A 204 -3.62 -38.85 5.74
C LYS A 204 -5.04 -38.37 6.06
N PRO A 205 -5.28 -37.04 6.14
CA PRO A 205 -6.64 -36.53 6.30
C PRO A 205 -7.45 -36.94 5.06
N ASN A 206 -8.59 -37.55 5.29
CA ASN A 206 -9.51 -37.99 4.24
C ASN A 206 -10.36 -36.79 3.77
N SER A 207 -9.70 -35.68 3.41
CA SER A 207 -10.38 -34.48 2.93
C SER A 207 -10.74 -34.60 1.45
N LYS A 208 -11.93 -34.13 1.11
CA LYS A 208 -12.46 -34.11 -0.26
C LYS A 208 -11.74 -33.05 -1.14
N TYR A 209 -11.41 -31.91 -0.54
CA TYR A 209 -10.82 -30.76 -1.21
C TYR A 209 -9.53 -30.30 -0.54
N THR A 210 -8.56 -29.86 -1.34
CA THR A 210 -7.36 -29.15 -0.89
C THR A 210 -7.38 -27.75 -1.46
N VAL A 211 -7.39 -26.74 -0.60
CA VAL A 211 -7.38 -25.33 -0.99
C VAL A 211 -6.14 -24.61 -0.49
N PHE A 212 -5.43 -23.92 -1.37
CA PHE A 212 -4.38 -22.99 -0.99
C PHE A 212 -5.01 -21.65 -0.66
N ILE A 213 -4.67 -21.06 0.49
CA ILE A 213 -5.23 -19.76 0.91
C ILE A 213 -4.09 -18.83 1.29
N GLN A 214 -4.02 -17.67 0.66
CA GLN A 214 -3.12 -16.60 1.07
C GLN A 214 -3.54 -16.04 2.43
N ASP A 215 -2.63 -16.10 3.44
CA ASP A 215 -2.92 -15.65 4.80
C ASP A 215 -2.85 -14.11 4.92
N TYR A 216 -4.01 -13.47 4.86
CA TYR A 216 -4.14 -12.02 5.06
C TYR A 216 -5.47 -11.65 5.74
N HIS A 217 -5.68 -10.37 6.01
CA HIS A 217 -6.88 -9.90 6.71
C HIS A 217 -8.21 -10.33 6.05
N PRO A 218 -8.42 -10.19 4.72
CA PRO A 218 -9.68 -10.61 4.08
C PRO A 218 -9.96 -12.11 4.16
N THR A 219 -8.91 -12.94 4.12
CA THR A 219 -9.03 -14.42 4.11
C THR A 219 -9.04 -15.06 5.48
N LYS A 220 -8.78 -14.29 6.55
CA LYS A 220 -8.69 -14.80 7.93
C LYS A 220 -9.87 -15.68 8.35
N ARG A 221 -11.09 -15.18 8.15
CA ARG A 221 -12.33 -15.88 8.55
C ARG A 221 -12.58 -17.12 7.69
N ILE A 222 -12.18 -17.09 6.41
CA ILE A 222 -12.27 -18.23 5.48
C ILE A 222 -11.30 -19.33 5.93
N ILE A 223 -10.06 -18.99 6.30
CA ILE A 223 -9.10 -19.93 6.87
C ILE A 223 -9.67 -20.59 8.13
N GLN A 224 -10.23 -19.80 9.05
CA GLN A 224 -10.84 -20.30 10.29
C GLN A 224 -12.01 -21.23 10.01
N HIS A 225 -12.87 -20.91 9.04
CA HIS A 225 -14.01 -21.75 8.64
C HIS A 225 -13.52 -23.11 8.12
N PHE A 226 -12.62 -23.12 7.13
CA PHE A 226 -12.19 -24.36 6.49
C PHE A 226 -11.30 -25.25 7.37
N ARG A 227 -10.62 -24.71 8.38
CA ARG A 227 -9.96 -25.54 9.39
C ARG A 227 -10.93 -26.41 10.20
N ASN A 228 -12.15 -25.95 10.39
CA ASN A 228 -13.18 -26.65 11.15
C ASN A 228 -14.03 -27.57 10.27
N ASP A 229 -13.86 -27.53 8.95
CA ASP A 229 -14.57 -28.37 8.00
C ASP A 229 -13.69 -29.57 7.58
N ASN A 230 -14.13 -30.78 7.94
CA ASN A 230 -13.39 -32.02 7.67
C ASN A 230 -13.27 -32.33 6.16
N ASN A 231 -14.05 -31.69 5.32
CA ASN A 231 -13.94 -31.84 3.86
C ASN A 231 -12.71 -31.12 3.28
N PHE A 232 -12.03 -30.28 4.08
CA PHE A 232 -10.95 -29.43 3.57
C PHE A 232 -9.60 -29.74 4.19
N THR A 233 -8.59 -29.73 3.34
CA THR A 233 -7.20 -29.48 3.74
C THR A 233 -6.84 -28.07 3.36
N VAL A 234 -6.42 -27.25 4.34
CA VAL A 234 -5.97 -25.87 4.14
C VAL A 234 -4.46 -25.85 3.97
N LEU A 235 -3.99 -25.44 2.79
CA LEU A 235 -2.58 -25.27 2.46
C LEU A 235 -2.23 -23.78 2.55
N LEU A 236 -1.13 -23.46 3.23
CA LEU A 236 -0.63 -22.11 3.42
C LEU A 236 0.84 -22.00 3.01
N GLU A 237 1.31 -20.78 2.77
CA GLU A 237 2.73 -20.49 2.58
C GLU A 237 3.53 -20.71 3.89
N HIS A 238 2.97 -20.28 5.01
CA HIS A 238 3.50 -20.46 6.37
C HIS A 238 2.35 -20.51 7.38
N PHE A 239 2.64 -20.87 8.62
CA PHE A 239 1.63 -20.88 9.67
C PHE A 239 0.86 -19.55 9.71
N SER A 240 -0.46 -19.63 9.80
CA SER A 240 -1.30 -18.47 9.84
C SER A 240 -0.98 -17.60 11.07
N ARG A 241 -0.83 -16.30 10.83
CA ARG A 241 -0.64 -15.31 11.89
C ARG A 241 -1.88 -15.10 12.76
N PHE A 242 -3.03 -15.62 12.31
CA PHE A 242 -4.32 -15.48 12.98
C PHE A 242 -4.74 -16.75 13.72
N SER A 243 -3.91 -17.80 13.74
CA SER A 243 -4.24 -19.04 14.42
C SER A 243 -3.65 -19.13 15.82
N ASN A 244 -4.31 -19.90 16.67
CA ASN A 244 -3.76 -20.35 17.93
C ASN A 244 -2.78 -21.52 17.71
N LYS A 245 -1.89 -21.79 18.67
CA LYS A 245 -0.90 -22.89 18.55
C LYS A 245 -1.53 -24.26 18.26
N LYS A 246 -2.73 -24.54 18.80
CA LYS A 246 -3.47 -25.78 18.54
C LYS A 246 -4.00 -25.91 17.12
N ASP A 247 -4.35 -24.78 16.50
CA ASP A 247 -4.90 -24.76 15.14
C ASP A 247 -3.82 -24.98 14.08
N ASN A 248 -2.56 -24.67 14.39
CA ASN A 248 -1.43 -24.85 13.48
C ASN A 248 -1.24 -26.32 13.05
N LEU A 249 -1.64 -27.28 13.87
CA LEU A 249 -1.55 -28.71 13.53
C LEU A 249 -2.51 -29.13 12.40
N LYS A 250 -3.55 -28.35 12.13
CA LYS A 250 -4.51 -28.59 11.05
C LYS A 250 -4.10 -27.97 9.71
N GLU A 251 -3.06 -27.15 9.70
CA GLU A 251 -2.55 -26.51 8.51
C GLU A 251 -1.53 -27.41 7.79
N ARG A 252 -1.51 -27.32 6.48
CA ARG A 252 -0.46 -27.86 5.65
C ARG A 252 0.35 -26.71 5.08
N LEU A 253 1.65 -26.87 5.00
CA LEU A 253 2.55 -25.83 4.57
C LEU A 253 3.21 -26.20 3.26
N LEU A 254 3.32 -25.22 2.37
CA LEU A 254 4.03 -25.37 1.12
C LEU A 254 5.56 -25.54 1.39
N PRO A 255 6.17 -26.68 1.06
CA PRO A 255 7.57 -26.95 1.35
C PRO A 255 8.47 -26.27 0.32
N ILE A 256 8.94 -25.07 0.62
CA ILE A 256 9.87 -24.32 -0.24
C ILE A 256 11.29 -24.52 0.28
N GLY A 257 12.19 -25.02 -0.59
CA GLY A 257 13.59 -25.14 -0.21
C GLY A 257 14.43 -25.97 -1.17
N GLY A 258 15.74 -25.80 -1.04
CA GLY A 258 16.74 -26.41 -1.88
C GLY A 258 18.03 -25.59 -1.88
N ASP A 259 18.99 -25.94 -2.72
CA ASP A 259 20.21 -25.17 -2.93
C ASP A 259 20.02 -24.19 -4.11
N ILE A 260 20.16 -22.91 -3.83
CA ILE A 260 20.08 -21.82 -4.82
C ILE A 260 21.12 -21.99 -5.93
N LYS A 261 22.29 -22.55 -5.61
CA LYS A 261 23.39 -22.73 -6.57
C LYS A 261 22.99 -23.58 -7.77
N ASN A 262 22.03 -24.48 -7.61
CA ASN A 262 21.54 -25.34 -8.70
C ASN A 262 20.85 -24.55 -9.83
N TYR A 263 20.55 -23.29 -9.63
CA TYR A 263 19.81 -22.45 -10.59
C TYR A 263 20.69 -21.37 -11.24
N GLU A 264 21.98 -21.28 -10.94
CA GLU A 264 22.86 -20.21 -11.45
C GLU A 264 23.05 -20.28 -12.96
N GLN A 265 23.13 -21.48 -13.54
CA GLN A 265 23.21 -21.64 -15.00
C GLN A 265 21.95 -21.14 -15.69
N ILE A 266 20.77 -21.57 -15.20
CA ILE A 266 19.46 -21.17 -15.76
C ILE A 266 19.26 -19.67 -15.59
N LYS A 267 19.64 -19.12 -14.44
CA LYS A 267 19.61 -17.67 -14.22
C LYS A 267 20.41 -16.93 -15.30
N ASN A 268 21.64 -17.38 -15.58
CA ASN A 268 22.50 -16.74 -16.58
C ASN A 268 21.92 -16.83 -18.01
N GLU A 269 21.27 -17.93 -18.35
CA GLU A 269 20.57 -18.10 -19.63
C GLU A 269 19.37 -17.14 -19.74
N LEU A 270 18.56 -17.02 -18.68
CA LEU A 270 17.42 -16.09 -18.64
C LEU A 270 17.86 -14.62 -18.66
N LEU A 271 18.97 -14.28 -18.00
CA LEU A 271 19.54 -12.94 -18.07
C LEU A 271 20.01 -12.58 -19.48
N LYS A 272 20.62 -13.51 -20.21
CA LYS A 272 20.99 -13.32 -21.63
C LYS A 272 19.75 -13.08 -22.50
N LYS A 273 18.68 -13.87 -22.31
CA LYS A 273 17.41 -13.66 -23.02
C LYS A 273 16.83 -12.27 -22.71
N PHE A 274 16.85 -11.87 -21.47
CA PHE A 274 16.39 -10.53 -21.05
C PHE A 274 17.18 -9.41 -21.74
N GLU A 275 18.52 -9.50 -21.78
CA GLU A 275 19.36 -8.49 -22.42
C GLU A 275 19.09 -8.35 -23.93
N SER A 276 18.73 -9.44 -24.60
CA SER A 276 18.39 -9.43 -26.03
C SER A 276 16.94 -9.01 -26.32
N ASN A 277 16.11 -8.78 -25.28
CA ASN A 277 14.67 -8.56 -25.41
C ASN A 277 14.20 -7.16 -24.92
N ARG A 278 15.07 -6.16 -24.98
CA ARG A 278 14.76 -4.78 -24.52
C ARG A 278 14.05 -3.96 -25.60
N PHE A 279 12.86 -4.36 -26.05
CA PHE A 279 12.13 -3.62 -27.10
C PHE A 279 10.84 -2.95 -26.60
N HIS A 280 10.31 -3.33 -25.45
CA HIS A 280 9.18 -2.64 -24.83
C HIS A 280 9.65 -1.29 -24.30
N ARG A 281 8.89 -0.24 -24.56
CA ARG A 281 9.23 1.13 -24.16
C ARG A 281 8.33 1.61 -23.04
N LEU A 282 8.90 2.35 -22.09
CA LEU A 282 8.15 3.09 -21.09
C LEU A 282 8.25 4.59 -21.41
N ILE A 283 7.22 5.09 -22.08
CA ILE A 283 7.06 6.49 -22.42
C ILE A 283 6.08 7.10 -21.41
N LEU A 284 6.52 8.13 -20.71
CA LEU A 284 5.70 8.87 -19.76
C LEU A 284 4.65 9.73 -20.46
N SER A 285 3.66 10.21 -19.71
CA SER A 285 2.54 10.98 -20.25
C SER A 285 2.95 12.32 -20.90
N ASP A 286 4.13 12.82 -20.57
CA ASP A 286 4.72 14.02 -21.16
C ASP A 286 5.63 13.73 -22.37
N GLY A 287 5.65 12.47 -22.85
CA GLY A 287 6.46 12.02 -23.97
C GLY A 287 7.90 11.64 -23.61
N SER A 288 8.31 11.75 -22.34
CA SER A 288 9.66 11.35 -21.90
C SER A 288 9.84 9.84 -21.99
N ASP A 289 10.93 9.43 -22.63
CA ASP A 289 11.35 8.03 -22.68
C ASP A 289 12.31 7.74 -21.54
N ILE A 290 11.90 6.89 -20.60
CA ILE A 290 12.71 6.43 -19.47
C ILE A 290 13.09 4.96 -19.58
N THR A 291 12.92 4.37 -20.76
CA THR A 291 13.08 2.93 -21.02
C THR A 291 14.41 2.39 -20.54
N ASP A 292 15.54 3.02 -20.91
CA ASP A 292 16.87 2.49 -20.56
C ASP A 292 17.10 2.46 -19.06
N ALA A 293 16.75 3.53 -18.35
CA ALA A 293 16.87 3.62 -16.90
C ALA A 293 16.03 2.53 -16.19
N ILE A 294 14.83 2.28 -16.70
CA ILE A 294 13.93 1.25 -16.16
C ILE A 294 14.49 -0.15 -16.41
N TYR A 295 15.02 -0.44 -17.60
CA TYR A 295 15.66 -1.74 -17.88
C TYR A 295 16.91 -1.98 -17.02
N ASP A 296 17.66 -0.96 -16.67
CA ASP A 296 18.80 -1.08 -15.74
C ASP A 296 18.35 -1.39 -14.31
N ILE A 297 17.26 -0.79 -13.84
CA ILE A 297 16.63 -1.14 -12.55
C ILE A 297 16.20 -2.62 -12.57
N ILE A 298 15.50 -3.06 -13.62
CA ILE A 298 15.07 -4.45 -13.79
C ILE A 298 16.27 -5.38 -13.75
N LYS A 299 17.31 -5.12 -14.53
CA LYS A 299 18.54 -5.91 -14.58
C LYS A 299 19.16 -6.12 -13.21
N ASN A 300 19.32 -5.06 -12.44
CA ASN A 300 19.91 -5.11 -11.11
C ASN A 300 19.10 -5.97 -10.14
N ARG A 301 17.76 -5.83 -10.17
CA ARG A 301 16.86 -6.62 -9.30
C ARG A 301 16.79 -8.09 -9.70
N ILE A 302 16.69 -8.39 -11.00
CA ILE A 302 16.67 -9.77 -11.50
C ILE A 302 17.98 -10.47 -11.18
N SER A 303 19.12 -9.83 -11.42
CA SER A 303 20.44 -10.41 -11.17
C SER A 303 20.62 -10.89 -9.74
N SER A 304 20.03 -10.19 -8.76
CA SER A 304 20.11 -10.54 -7.34
C SER A 304 19.05 -11.54 -6.88
N GLY A 305 17.88 -11.59 -7.50
CA GLY A 305 16.69 -12.30 -7.02
C GLY A 305 16.29 -13.57 -7.78
N LEU A 306 16.72 -13.72 -9.04
CA LEU A 306 16.20 -14.72 -9.95
C LEU A 306 16.43 -16.17 -9.49
N SER A 307 17.62 -16.51 -8.95
CA SER A 307 17.89 -17.87 -8.48
C SER A 307 16.97 -18.28 -7.32
N LYS A 308 16.62 -17.33 -6.43
CA LYS A 308 15.64 -17.57 -5.36
C LYS A 308 14.23 -17.79 -5.90
N LYS A 309 13.84 -17.03 -6.94
CA LYS A 309 12.56 -17.23 -7.63
C LYS A 309 12.48 -18.61 -8.29
N LEU A 310 13.51 -19.01 -9.01
CA LEU A 310 13.60 -20.33 -9.65
C LEU A 310 13.50 -21.47 -8.63
N LEU A 311 14.19 -21.37 -7.51
CA LEU A 311 14.07 -22.32 -6.38
C LEU A 311 12.63 -22.43 -5.89
N THR A 312 11.97 -21.28 -5.68
CA THR A 312 10.59 -21.24 -5.18
C THR A 312 9.63 -21.84 -6.22
N LEU A 313 9.78 -21.47 -7.48
CA LEU A 313 8.97 -21.99 -8.58
C LEU A 313 9.12 -23.51 -8.72
N ASP A 314 10.35 -24.04 -8.67
CA ASP A 314 10.63 -25.47 -8.73
C ASP A 314 10.02 -26.24 -7.55
N SER A 315 10.06 -25.63 -6.37
CA SER A 315 9.41 -26.20 -5.18
C SER A 315 7.88 -26.28 -5.35
N CYS A 316 7.26 -25.24 -5.92
CA CYS A 316 5.83 -25.22 -6.23
C CYS A 316 5.45 -26.28 -7.28
N ILE A 317 6.24 -26.40 -8.35
CA ILE A 317 6.03 -27.43 -9.40
C ILE A 317 6.11 -28.83 -8.77
N LYS A 318 7.20 -29.14 -8.05
CA LYS A 318 7.39 -30.44 -7.39
C LYS A 318 6.29 -30.78 -6.39
N TYR A 319 5.75 -29.78 -5.70
CA TYR A 319 4.63 -29.98 -4.80
C TYR A 319 3.36 -30.39 -5.54
N LEU A 320 3.00 -29.62 -6.60
CA LEU A 320 1.79 -29.85 -7.40
C LEU A 320 1.87 -31.09 -8.31
N ASP A 321 3.06 -31.61 -8.59
CA ASP A 321 3.23 -32.90 -9.27
C ASP A 321 2.86 -34.09 -8.38
N LYS A 322 2.94 -33.91 -7.06
CA LYS A 322 2.71 -34.99 -6.08
C LYS A 322 1.40 -34.81 -5.29
N ASN A 323 0.86 -33.61 -5.26
CA ASN A 323 -0.28 -33.28 -4.41
C ASN A 323 -1.36 -32.56 -5.23
N LYS A 324 -2.59 -32.97 -5.01
CA LYS A 324 -3.75 -32.32 -5.59
C LYS A 324 -4.03 -31.00 -4.86
N VAL A 325 -4.30 -29.94 -5.60
CA VAL A 325 -4.88 -28.68 -5.13
C VAL A 325 -6.09 -28.38 -6.02
N ASP A 326 -7.21 -28.05 -5.42
CA ASP A 326 -8.49 -27.89 -6.14
C ASP A 326 -8.80 -26.40 -6.41
N LEU A 327 -8.30 -25.48 -5.57
CA LEU A 327 -8.56 -24.04 -5.68
C LEU A 327 -7.44 -23.25 -4.99
N VAL A 328 -7.12 -22.10 -5.54
CA VAL A 328 -6.23 -21.09 -4.93
C VAL A 328 -7.07 -19.89 -4.51
N ILE A 329 -7.02 -19.48 -3.24
CA ILE A 329 -7.71 -18.30 -2.72
C ILE A 329 -6.68 -17.20 -2.45
N LEU A 330 -6.85 -16.07 -3.11
CA LEU A 330 -5.89 -14.98 -3.21
C LEU A 330 -6.48 -13.68 -2.66
N ILE A 331 -5.59 -12.72 -2.40
CA ILE A 331 -5.97 -11.31 -2.27
C ILE A 331 -5.34 -10.50 -3.43
N ALA A 332 -5.81 -9.27 -3.67
CA ALA A 332 -5.30 -8.41 -4.74
C ALA A 332 -3.78 -8.19 -4.63
N ASN A 333 -3.26 -8.03 -3.43
CA ASN A 333 -1.83 -7.88 -3.13
C ASN A 333 -1.16 -9.24 -2.87
N MET A 334 -0.81 -9.96 -3.92
CA MET A 334 -0.13 -11.26 -3.81
C MET A 334 1.32 -11.10 -3.33
N GLY A 335 1.73 -11.93 -2.34
CA GLY A 335 3.14 -12.07 -1.97
C GLY A 335 3.95 -12.83 -3.04
N HIS A 336 5.29 -12.74 -2.99
CA HIS A 336 6.18 -13.36 -3.99
C HIS A 336 5.95 -14.86 -4.18
N THR A 337 5.90 -15.64 -3.08
CA THR A 337 5.66 -17.10 -3.13
C THR A 337 4.26 -17.41 -3.65
N VAL A 338 3.26 -16.64 -3.21
CA VAL A 338 1.86 -16.83 -3.60
C VAL A 338 1.70 -16.60 -5.10
N THR A 339 2.34 -15.56 -5.65
CA THR A 339 2.33 -15.27 -7.09
C THR A 339 2.91 -16.44 -7.89
N LEU A 340 4.08 -16.96 -7.50
CA LEU A 340 4.70 -18.09 -8.17
C LEU A 340 3.85 -19.36 -8.07
N PHE A 341 3.24 -19.62 -6.92
CA PHE A 341 2.34 -20.75 -6.73
C PHE A 341 1.09 -20.65 -7.62
N ASP A 342 0.47 -19.45 -7.69
CA ASP A 342 -0.68 -19.19 -8.55
C ASP A 342 -0.35 -19.39 -10.04
N LEU A 343 0.83 -18.94 -10.50
CA LEU A 343 1.27 -19.13 -11.88
C LEU A 343 1.43 -20.61 -12.23
N VAL A 344 1.99 -21.42 -11.32
CA VAL A 344 2.05 -22.89 -11.54
C VAL A 344 0.64 -23.50 -11.53
N CYS A 345 -0.25 -23.04 -10.66
CA CYS A 345 -1.64 -23.48 -10.62
C CYS A 345 -2.38 -23.16 -11.92
N LYS A 346 -2.21 -21.95 -12.45
CA LYS A 346 -2.77 -21.56 -13.76
C LYS A 346 -2.26 -22.43 -14.90
N TYR A 347 -0.95 -22.68 -14.95
CA TYR A 347 -0.36 -23.60 -15.92
C TYR A 347 -0.99 -25.00 -15.84
N LYS A 348 -1.27 -25.48 -14.62
CA LYS A 348 -1.97 -26.75 -14.37
C LYS A 348 -3.50 -26.66 -14.46
N LYS A 349 -4.08 -25.53 -14.88
CA LYS A 349 -5.53 -25.28 -15.02
C LYS A 349 -6.29 -25.41 -13.69
N ILE A 350 -5.65 -25.12 -12.57
CA ILE A 350 -6.28 -25.02 -11.25
C ILE A 350 -6.86 -23.61 -11.12
N PRO A 351 -8.16 -23.45 -10.81
CA PRO A 351 -8.78 -22.13 -10.73
C PRO A 351 -8.28 -21.33 -9.53
N SER A 352 -8.37 -19.99 -9.64
CA SER A 352 -8.10 -19.05 -8.56
C SER A 352 -9.34 -18.23 -8.25
N TYR A 353 -9.54 -17.94 -6.96
CA TYR A 353 -10.57 -17.05 -6.42
C TYR A 353 -9.90 -15.92 -5.66
N LEU A 354 -10.09 -14.69 -6.12
CA LEU A 354 -9.48 -13.51 -5.54
C LEU A 354 -10.50 -12.72 -4.74
N ILE A 355 -10.11 -12.32 -3.54
CA ILE A 355 -10.83 -11.37 -2.70
C ILE A 355 -10.04 -10.07 -2.68
N ILE A 356 -10.62 -8.97 -3.14
CA ILE A 356 -9.92 -7.68 -3.13
C ILE A 356 -9.53 -7.29 -1.70
N ASN A 357 -8.48 -6.48 -1.56
CA ASN A 357 -7.96 -6.06 -0.25
C ASN A 357 -8.19 -4.56 -0.02
N GLY A 358 -9.41 -4.17 0.18
CA GLY A 358 -9.81 -2.77 0.33
C GLY A 358 -10.63 -2.29 -0.86
N MET A 359 -10.88 -1.00 -0.90
CA MET A 359 -11.61 -0.38 -2.00
C MET A 359 -10.64 -0.16 -3.17
N LEU A 360 -11.08 -0.54 -4.37
CA LEU A 360 -10.39 -0.29 -5.62
C LEU A 360 -11.04 0.89 -6.33
N LEU A 361 -10.22 1.67 -7.03
CA LEU A 361 -10.62 2.87 -7.73
C LEU A 361 -10.25 2.75 -9.22
N ASN A 362 -10.86 3.56 -10.08
CA ASN A 362 -10.62 3.55 -11.52
C ASN A 362 -9.15 3.71 -11.93
N ASN A 363 -8.33 4.28 -11.06
CA ASN A 363 -6.91 4.56 -11.34
C ASN A 363 -6.01 3.31 -11.31
N TYR A 364 -6.53 2.16 -10.83
CA TYR A 364 -5.79 0.89 -10.74
C TYR A 364 -6.40 -0.19 -11.65
N GLN A 365 -6.53 0.11 -12.92
CA GLN A 365 -7.28 -0.72 -13.87
C GLN A 365 -6.78 -2.17 -14.00
N ASP A 366 -5.52 -2.44 -13.67
CA ASP A 366 -4.92 -3.77 -13.83
C ASP A 366 -4.74 -4.53 -12.49
N GLU A 367 -5.02 -3.90 -11.36
CA GLU A 367 -4.93 -4.60 -10.09
C GLU A 367 -6.05 -5.63 -9.95
N ALA A 368 -5.71 -6.81 -9.47
CA ALA A 368 -6.62 -7.93 -9.25
C ALA A 368 -7.24 -8.59 -10.50
N HIS A 369 -6.91 -8.17 -11.72
CA HIS A 369 -7.51 -8.70 -12.96
C HIS A 369 -7.00 -10.08 -13.38
N TYR A 370 -6.16 -10.71 -12.60
CA TYR A 370 -5.44 -11.95 -12.96
C TYR A 370 -6.05 -13.25 -12.42
N ALA A 371 -7.13 -13.21 -11.65
CA ALA A 371 -7.76 -14.41 -11.09
C ALA A 371 -8.88 -14.96 -11.97
N THR A 372 -9.19 -16.26 -11.82
CA THR A 372 -10.30 -16.91 -12.53
C THR A 372 -11.65 -16.35 -12.09
N TYR A 373 -11.83 -16.13 -10.79
CA TYR A 373 -13.01 -15.55 -10.16
C TYR A 373 -12.62 -14.44 -9.20
N ILE A 374 -13.39 -13.37 -9.13
CA ILE A 374 -13.07 -12.19 -8.34
C ILE A 374 -14.26 -11.80 -7.48
N ASN A 375 -14.04 -11.59 -6.18
CA ASN A 375 -14.99 -10.92 -5.30
C ASN A 375 -14.65 -9.42 -5.24
N SER A 376 -15.52 -8.59 -5.80
CA SER A 376 -15.40 -7.13 -5.84
C SER A 376 -15.99 -6.44 -4.60
N TYR A 377 -16.47 -7.17 -3.61
CA TYR A 377 -17.24 -6.72 -2.47
C TYR A 377 -18.62 -6.16 -2.85
N SER A 378 -18.67 -5.09 -3.62
CA SER A 378 -19.88 -4.34 -3.95
C SER A 378 -20.13 -4.25 -5.46
N ASN A 379 -21.36 -3.89 -5.82
CA ASN A 379 -21.71 -3.61 -7.20
C ASN A 379 -21.01 -2.37 -7.73
N SER A 380 -20.82 -1.33 -6.91
CA SER A 380 -20.10 -0.12 -7.32
C SER A 380 -18.66 -0.44 -7.77
N ILE A 381 -17.92 -1.24 -7.00
CA ILE A 381 -16.57 -1.66 -7.40
C ILE A 381 -16.61 -2.54 -8.65
N LYS A 382 -17.57 -3.47 -8.73
CA LYS A 382 -17.75 -4.30 -9.93
C LYS A 382 -17.99 -3.46 -11.19
N GLU A 383 -18.89 -2.49 -11.14
CA GLU A 383 -19.30 -1.68 -12.28
C GLU A 383 -18.27 -0.62 -12.67
N ASN A 384 -17.58 -0.04 -11.71
CA ASN A 384 -16.63 1.05 -11.96
C ASN A 384 -15.21 0.56 -12.22
N TYR A 385 -14.74 -0.46 -11.47
CA TYR A 385 -13.38 -0.95 -11.57
C TYR A 385 -13.23 -2.19 -12.46
N PHE A 386 -14.19 -3.12 -12.41
CA PHE A 386 -14.14 -4.38 -13.17
C PHE A 386 -15.11 -4.42 -14.35
N ARG A 387 -15.50 -3.29 -14.91
CA ARG A 387 -16.55 -3.15 -15.93
C ARG A 387 -16.45 -4.16 -17.06
N ASP A 388 -15.25 -4.39 -17.59
CA ASP A 388 -14.99 -5.23 -18.75
C ASP A 388 -14.47 -6.63 -18.38
N ILE A 389 -14.49 -6.96 -17.08
CA ILE A 389 -13.98 -8.23 -16.58
C ILE A 389 -15.13 -9.20 -16.32
N LYS A 390 -15.02 -10.39 -16.91
CA LYS A 390 -15.95 -11.50 -16.64
C LYS A 390 -15.64 -12.18 -15.31
N ASN A 391 -16.61 -12.91 -14.76
CA ASN A 391 -16.47 -13.68 -13.51
C ASN A 391 -16.14 -12.82 -12.28
N VAL A 392 -16.70 -11.62 -12.22
CA VAL A 392 -16.67 -10.73 -11.05
C VAL A 392 -18.00 -10.77 -10.33
N TYR A 393 -17.96 -10.98 -9.02
CA TYR A 393 -19.12 -11.18 -8.16
C TYR A 393 -19.09 -10.24 -6.96
N ALA A 394 -20.19 -9.59 -6.66
CA ALA A 394 -20.35 -8.75 -5.47
C ALA A 394 -20.83 -9.63 -4.30
N LEU A 395 -19.91 -10.21 -3.55
CA LEU A 395 -20.20 -11.15 -2.46
C LEU A 395 -20.02 -10.55 -1.06
N GLY A 396 -19.64 -9.28 -0.99
CA GLY A 396 -19.34 -8.58 0.25
C GLY A 396 -17.95 -8.90 0.83
N ASP A 397 -17.51 -8.04 1.72
CA ASP A 397 -16.26 -8.21 2.46
C ASP A 397 -16.49 -9.06 3.72
N PRO A 398 -15.88 -10.26 3.86
CA PRO A 398 -16.05 -11.11 5.05
C PRO A 398 -15.68 -10.42 6.37
N ARG A 399 -14.85 -9.37 6.35
CA ARG A 399 -14.47 -8.60 7.54
C ARG A 399 -15.63 -7.76 8.07
N MET A 400 -16.47 -7.24 7.17
CA MET A 400 -17.56 -6.33 7.53
C MET A 400 -18.65 -6.99 8.36
N ASP A 401 -18.82 -8.32 8.30
CA ASP A 401 -19.74 -9.03 9.18
C ASP A 401 -19.46 -8.78 10.68
N THR A 402 -18.19 -8.56 11.04
CA THR A 402 -17.82 -8.26 12.42
C THR A 402 -18.34 -6.90 12.85
N TYR A 403 -18.32 -5.92 11.97
CA TYR A 403 -18.76 -4.54 12.27
C TYR A 403 -20.27 -4.40 12.18
N SER A 404 -20.92 -5.06 11.21
CA SER A 404 -22.36 -4.97 11.00
C SER A 404 -23.20 -5.62 12.10
N LEU A 405 -22.62 -6.55 12.88
CA LEU A 405 -23.30 -7.26 13.97
C LEU A 405 -23.10 -6.62 15.36
N ILE A 406 -22.31 -5.54 15.44
CA ILE A 406 -22.06 -4.84 16.71
C ILE A 406 -23.12 -3.77 16.93
N GLU A 407 -23.52 -3.58 18.20
CA GLU A 407 -24.39 -2.47 18.60
C GLU A 407 -23.74 -1.13 18.25
N LYS A 408 -24.57 -0.21 17.74
CA LYS A 408 -24.11 1.14 17.39
C LYS A 408 -23.71 1.93 18.64
N ASN A 409 -22.69 2.77 18.52
CA ASN A 409 -22.22 3.63 19.59
C ASN A 409 -23.27 4.66 20.00
N LYS A 410 -23.32 4.95 21.30
CA LYS A 410 -24.02 6.14 21.83
C LYS A 410 -23.05 7.31 21.76
N ILE A 411 -23.29 8.23 20.85
CA ILE A 411 -22.36 9.33 20.54
C ILE A 411 -22.42 10.42 21.62
N ASN A 412 -21.29 10.66 22.27
CA ASN A 412 -21.12 11.76 23.23
C ASN A 412 -20.66 13.03 22.51
N ARG A 413 -21.55 14.02 22.36
CA ARG A 413 -21.24 15.28 21.70
C ARG A 413 -20.72 16.37 22.63
N GLU A 414 -20.87 16.21 23.95
CA GLU A 414 -20.40 17.22 24.92
C GLU A 414 -18.88 17.15 25.12
N MET A 415 -18.35 15.93 25.32
CA MET A 415 -16.94 15.65 25.47
C MET A 415 -16.54 14.43 24.60
N PRO A 416 -16.52 14.59 23.27
CA PRO A 416 -16.32 13.46 22.38
C PRO A 416 -14.92 12.90 22.44
N THR A 417 -14.82 11.59 22.24
CA THR A 417 -13.58 10.91 21.89
C THR A 417 -13.44 10.90 20.38
N ILE A 418 -12.42 11.58 19.88
CA ILE A 418 -12.15 11.75 18.46
C ILE A 418 -10.98 10.86 18.08
N THR A 419 -11.19 10.00 17.10
CA THR A 419 -10.14 9.13 16.60
C THR A 419 -9.69 9.55 15.22
N ILE A 420 -8.39 9.77 15.05
CA ILE A 420 -7.73 10.07 13.79
C ILE A 420 -7.10 8.77 13.28
N GLY A 421 -7.57 8.29 12.14
CA GLY A 421 -7.05 7.08 11.49
C GLY A 421 -5.86 7.42 10.61
N ALA A 422 -4.67 7.05 11.06
CA ALA A 422 -3.41 7.32 10.38
C ALA A 422 -2.98 6.20 9.43
N SER A 423 -2.49 6.54 8.22
CA SER A 423 -2.10 5.58 7.18
C SER A 423 -0.59 5.28 7.16
N GLY A 424 0.25 6.18 7.62
CA GLY A 424 1.71 6.11 7.58
C GLY A 424 2.33 7.28 6.80
N PHE A 425 3.59 7.59 7.07
CA PHE A 425 4.27 8.77 6.54
C PHE A 425 4.89 8.60 5.14
N ASN A 426 4.59 7.54 4.43
CA ASN A 426 5.13 7.27 3.10
C ASN A 426 4.02 6.95 2.10
N SER A 427 4.11 7.52 0.92
CA SER A 427 3.34 7.09 -0.25
C SER A 427 4.11 6.01 -1.01
N THR A 428 3.45 4.90 -1.32
CA THR A 428 4.05 3.74 -1.99
C THR A 428 3.80 3.72 -3.51
N ASP A 429 3.09 4.71 -4.04
CA ASP A 429 2.77 4.83 -5.47
C ASP A 429 2.71 6.29 -5.91
N LEU A 430 2.34 6.55 -7.16
CA LEU A 430 2.22 7.90 -7.71
C LEU A 430 0.80 8.48 -7.57
N ASN A 431 -0.08 7.84 -6.83
CA ASN A 431 -1.44 8.34 -6.63
C ASN A 431 -1.53 9.44 -5.57
N SER A 432 -0.47 9.65 -4.81
CA SER A 432 -0.43 10.63 -3.74
C SER A 432 0.94 11.28 -3.61
N TYR A 433 0.99 12.48 -3.06
CA TYR A 433 2.24 13.16 -2.72
C TYR A 433 2.92 12.56 -1.49
N VAL A 434 4.24 12.70 -1.39
CA VAL A 434 5.03 12.09 -0.29
C VAL A 434 4.61 12.61 1.08
N ALA A 435 4.37 13.92 1.19
CA ALA A 435 4.10 14.57 2.47
C ALA A 435 2.62 14.57 2.90
N VAL A 436 1.73 13.90 2.16
CA VAL A 436 0.28 13.97 2.37
C VAL A 436 -0.16 13.62 3.80
N GLU A 437 0.48 12.65 4.43
CA GLU A 437 0.15 12.25 5.80
C GLU A 437 0.57 13.30 6.83
N PHE A 438 1.70 13.98 6.61
CA PHE A 438 2.14 15.08 7.47
C PHE A 438 1.20 16.27 7.37
N ASP A 439 0.83 16.67 6.16
CA ASP A 439 -0.11 17.74 5.91
C ASP A 439 -1.49 17.44 6.54
N PHE A 440 -1.97 16.21 6.36
CA PHE A 440 -3.20 15.72 6.99
C PHE A 440 -3.16 15.88 8.51
N LEU A 441 -2.14 15.34 9.16
CA LEU A 441 -2.01 15.42 10.61
C LEU A 441 -1.89 16.86 11.09
N TYR A 442 -1.08 17.66 10.40
CA TYR A 442 -0.87 19.05 10.78
C TYR A 442 -2.17 19.84 10.73
N ASP A 443 -2.93 19.76 9.64
CA ASP A 443 -4.19 20.50 9.49
C ASP A 443 -5.24 20.07 10.53
N ILE A 444 -5.35 18.75 10.76
CA ILE A 444 -6.31 18.24 11.76
C ILE A 444 -5.92 18.65 13.17
N LEU A 445 -4.67 18.47 13.56
CA LEU A 445 -4.22 18.81 14.91
C LEU A 445 -4.21 20.32 15.16
N LYS A 446 -3.91 21.13 14.14
CA LYS A 446 -4.05 22.58 14.19
C LYS A 446 -5.50 23.01 14.44
N ALA A 447 -6.47 22.37 13.78
CA ALA A 447 -7.89 22.61 14.04
C ALA A 447 -8.25 22.33 15.50
N PHE A 448 -7.79 21.21 16.07
CA PHE A 448 -8.05 20.87 17.47
C PHE A 448 -7.30 21.75 18.47
N SER A 449 -6.13 22.26 18.13
CA SER A 449 -5.45 23.29 18.94
C SER A 449 -6.29 24.58 19.01
N VAL A 450 -6.80 25.07 17.87
CA VAL A 450 -7.71 26.23 17.82
C VAL A 450 -9.01 25.98 18.59
N LEU A 451 -9.63 24.82 18.43
CA LEU A 451 -10.86 24.45 19.14
C LEU A 451 -10.63 24.41 20.66
N LYS A 452 -9.51 23.87 21.12
CA LYS A 452 -9.11 23.86 22.53
C LYS A 452 -8.96 25.29 23.07
N GLN A 453 -8.32 26.20 22.33
CA GLN A 453 -8.19 27.61 22.69
C GLN A 453 -9.55 28.32 22.81
N LYS A 454 -10.54 27.89 22.00
CA LYS A 454 -11.93 28.36 22.09
C LYS A 454 -12.73 27.70 23.22
N GLY A 455 -12.12 26.87 24.04
CA GLY A 455 -12.75 26.23 25.21
C GLY A 455 -13.48 24.92 24.92
N GLU A 456 -13.38 24.35 23.71
CA GLU A 456 -14.01 23.08 23.39
C GLU A 456 -13.35 21.92 24.14
N LYS A 457 -14.18 20.95 24.57
CA LYS A 457 -13.75 19.77 25.33
C LYS A 457 -13.81 18.52 24.43
N PHE A 458 -12.73 17.77 24.37
CA PHE A 458 -12.62 16.52 23.61
C PHE A 458 -11.44 15.67 24.11
N LYS A 459 -11.42 14.40 23.70
CA LYS A 459 -10.28 13.50 23.83
C LYS A 459 -9.78 13.16 22.43
N LEU A 460 -8.45 13.14 22.22
CA LEU A 460 -7.84 12.80 20.92
C LEU A 460 -7.12 11.47 20.99
N ILE A 461 -7.37 10.62 20.01
CA ILE A 461 -6.68 9.35 19.77
C ILE A 461 -6.14 9.36 18.35
N ILE A 462 -4.87 9.05 18.17
CA ILE A 462 -4.30 8.70 16.86
C ILE A 462 -4.14 7.20 16.78
N LYS A 463 -4.91 6.55 15.89
CA LYS A 463 -4.80 5.12 15.62
C LYS A 463 -3.80 4.89 14.51
N VAL A 464 -2.62 4.44 14.87
CA VAL A 464 -1.50 4.14 13.97
C VAL A 464 -1.56 2.69 13.48
N ARG A 465 -1.12 2.43 12.26
CA ARG A 465 -0.94 1.07 11.77
C ARG A 465 0.12 0.33 12.61
N PRO A 466 -0.02 -1.00 12.83
CA PRO A 466 0.93 -1.77 13.64
C PRO A 466 2.27 -2.06 12.92
N ASN A 467 2.75 -1.15 12.11
CA ASN A 467 3.98 -1.25 11.31
C ASN A 467 5.19 -0.50 11.90
N GLY A 468 5.04 0.14 13.07
CA GLY A 468 6.17 0.70 13.80
C GLY A 468 6.36 2.21 13.70
N TYR A 469 5.44 2.95 13.07
CA TYR A 469 5.56 4.42 12.97
C TYR A 469 5.14 5.20 14.22
N GLU A 470 4.76 4.54 15.32
CA GLU A 470 4.25 5.19 16.53
C GLU A 470 5.20 6.26 17.10
N LYS A 471 6.51 5.99 17.08
CA LYS A 471 7.53 6.94 17.55
C LYS A 471 7.58 8.21 16.70
N GLN A 472 7.43 8.10 15.39
CA GLN A 472 7.41 9.23 14.47
C GLN A 472 6.19 10.11 14.70
N TYR A 473 5.00 9.49 14.88
CA TYR A 473 3.79 10.24 15.25
C TYR A 473 3.97 10.97 16.57
N GLN A 474 4.55 10.31 17.57
CA GLN A 474 4.80 10.95 18.87
C GLN A 474 5.81 12.11 18.77
N SER A 475 6.87 11.96 17.97
CA SER A 475 7.83 13.05 17.73
C SER A 475 7.17 14.24 17.05
N PHE A 476 6.34 13.99 16.02
CA PHE A 476 5.59 15.02 15.32
C PHE A 476 4.62 15.78 16.26
N ILE A 477 3.88 15.06 17.11
CA ILE A 477 2.98 15.66 18.11
C ILE A 477 3.75 16.54 19.09
N ASN A 478 4.85 16.03 19.62
CA ASN A 478 5.66 16.76 20.62
C ASN A 478 6.28 18.03 20.03
N GLU A 479 6.61 18.04 18.75
CA GLU A 479 7.22 19.19 18.10
C GLU A 479 6.20 20.29 17.76
N TYR A 480 5.06 19.91 17.18
CA TYR A 480 4.11 20.89 16.63
C TYR A 480 2.86 21.12 17.50
N PHE A 481 2.51 20.17 18.38
CA PHE A 481 1.23 20.16 19.10
C PHE A 481 1.39 19.69 20.55
N ASN A 482 2.44 20.14 21.24
CA ASN A 482 2.71 19.82 22.65
C ASN A 482 1.63 20.34 23.61
N ASP A 483 0.80 21.28 23.16
CA ASP A 483 -0.37 21.78 23.88
C ASP A 483 -1.53 20.78 23.91
N LEU A 484 -1.58 19.82 22.96
CA LEU A 484 -2.65 18.82 22.87
C LEU A 484 -2.29 17.55 23.66
N LYS A 485 -3.26 17.03 24.42
CA LYS A 485 -3.14 15.70 25.03
C LYS A 485 -3.67 14.64 24.07
N ILE A 486 -2.77 13.90 23.42
CA ILE A 486 -3.09 12.91 22.38
C ILE A 486 -2.61 11.53 22.82
N GLU A 487 -3.51 10.54 22.75
CA GLU A 487 -3.18 9.13 22.93
C GLU A 487 -2.84 8.50 21.58
N THR A 488 -1.63 7.91 21.45
CA THR A 488 -1.20 7.21 20.24
C THR A 488 -1.33 5.70 20.44
N ILE A 489 -2.10 5.02 19.60
CA ILE A 489 -2.42 3.60 19.73
C ILE A 489 -2.01 2.85 18.47
N SER A 490 -1.13 1.84 18.58
CA SER A 490 -0.72 0.99 17.44
C SER A 490 -1.22 -0.45 17.57
N THR A 491 -1.21 -1.03 18.78
CA THR A 491 -1.40 -2.47 19.00
C THR A 491 -2.84 -2.91 19.24
N ILE A 492 -3.70 -2.02 19.69
CA ILE A 492 -5.13 -2.31 19.95
C ILE A 492 -5.84 -2.50 18.59
N PRO A 493 -6.66 -3.55 18.42
CA PRO A 493 -7.46 -3.75 17.21
C PRO A 493 -8.36 -2.54 16.92
N MET A 494 -8.55 -2.20 15.65
CA MET A 494 -9.33 -1.03 15.23
C MET A 494 -10.74 -1.04 15.82
N ILE A 495 -11.40 -2.18 15.80
CA ILE A 495 -12.76 -2.34 16.35
C ILE A 495 -12.86 -1.95 17.83
N GLU A 496 -11.86 -2.25 18.64
CA GLU A 496 -11.86 -1.91 20.07
C GLU A 496 -11.59 -0.41 20.31
N VAL A 497 -10.92 0.26 19.37
CA VAL A 497 -10.76 1.71 19.37
C VAL A 497 -12.07 2.37 18.96
N LEU A 498 -12.69 1.89 17.88
CA LEU A 498 -13.95 2.43 17.36
C LEU A 498 -15.11 2.33 18.36
N LYS A 499 -15.19 1.27 19.18
CA LYS A 499 -16.19 1.17 20.27
C LYS A 499 -16.15 2.32 21.29
N LYS A 500 -15.04 3.04 21.36
CA LYS A 500 -14.84 4.18 22.26
C LYS A 500 -14.82 5.52 21.52
N THR A 501 -15.07 5.52 20.23
CA THR A 501 -14.97 6.68 19.34
C THR A 501 -16.35 7.30 19.14
N ASP A 502 -16.43 8.62 19.25
CA ASP A 502 -17.63 9.40 18.98
C ASP A 502 -17.58 10.11 17.64
N PHE A 503 -16.38 10.41 17.14
CA PHE A 503 -16.14 11.08 15.87
C PHE A 503 -14.86 10.56 15.23
N TYR A 504 -14.91 10.17 13.96
CA TYR A 504 -13.78 9.53 13.28
C TYR A 504 -13.33 10.33 12.07
N ILE A 505 -12.02 10.55 11.95
CA ILE A 505 -11.40 11.32 10.87
C ILE A 505 -10.31 10.48 10.23
N SER A 506 -10.28 10.42 8.91
CA SER A 506 -9.19 9.74 8.19
C SER A 506 -9.01 10.32 6.79
N ILE A 507 -7.86 10.09 6.22
CA ILE A 507 -7.67 10.14 4.77
C ILE A 507 -8.33 8.91 4.13
N TYR A 508 -8.15 8.70 2.83
CA TYR A 508 -8.70 7.53 2.13
C TYR A 508 -8.43 6.22 2.88
N SER A 509 -9.49 5.62 3.40
CA SER A 509 -9.37 4.38 4.17
C SER A 509 -10.71 3.65 4.29
N GLN A 510 -10.66 2.31 4.23
CA GLN A 510 -11.83 1.47 4.53
C GLN A 510 -12.33 1.64 5.96
N THR A 511 -11.49 2.14 6.88
CA THR A 511 -11.87 2.37 8.28
C THR A 511 -12.96 3.44 8.46
N LEU A 512 -13.17 4.32 7.46
CA LEU A 512 -14.33 5.22 7.42
C LEU A 512 -15.65 4.43 7.41
N PHE A 513 -15.72 3.36 6.62
CA PHE A 513 -16.90 2.49 6.59
C PHE A 513 -17.02 1.64 7.84
N GLU A 514 -15.90 1.15 8.37
CA GLU A 514 -15.87 0.41 9.64
C GLU A 514 -16.44 1.25 10.79
N ALA A 515 -16.05 2.53 10.88
CA ALA A 515 -16.59 3.48 11.84
C ALA A 515 -18.09 3.76 11.62
N SER A 516 -18.49 3.99 10.36
CA SER A 516 -19.90 4.24 10.01
C SER A 516 -20.82 3.07 10.35
N CYS A 517 -20.34 1.81 10.25
CA CYS A 517 -21.10 0.63 10.68
C CYS A 517 -21.47 0.67 12.16
N LEU A 518 -20.62 1.29 13.01
CA LEU A 518 -20.90 1.50 14.43
C LEU A 518 -21.73 2.76 14.71
N GLY A 519 -22.25 3.43 13.69
CA GLY A 519 -23.02 4.67 13.82
C GLY A 519 -22.18 5.89 14.18
N ILE A 520 -20.87 5.85 13.98
CA ILE A 520 -19.96 6.94 14.27
C ILE A 520 -19.96 7.92 13.09
N PRO A 521 -20.25 9.23 13.29
CA PRO A 521 -20.04 10.23 12.28
C PRO A 521 -18.59 10.29 11.81
N VAL A 522 -18.37 10.35 10.50
CA VAL A 522 -17.04 10.26 9.90
C VAL A 522 -16.73 11.47 9.03
N VAL A 523 -15.45 11.79 8.92
CA VAL A 523 -14.92 12.85 8.05
C VAL A 523 -13.77 12.29 7.24
N TYR A 524 -13.83 12.52 5.94
CA TYR A 524 -12.76 12.26 4.99
C TYR A 524 -11.95 13.54 4.76
N TYR A 525 -10.65 13.48 5.01
CA TYR A 525 -9.73 14.55 4.65
C TYR A 525 -9.18 14.30 3.25
N LYS A 526 -9.50 15.21 2.34
CA LYS A 526 -9.05 15.18 0.95
C LYS A 526 -8.01 16.26 0.71
N LYS A 527 -6.77 15.87 0.60
CA LYS A 527 -5.65 16.81 0.41
C LYS A 527 -5.38 17.12 -1.06
N ASP A 528 -5.62 16.17 -1.92
CA ASP A 528 -5.36 16.24 -3.36
C ASP A 528 -6.53 15.67 -4.18
N THR A 529 -6.38 15.66 -5.50
CA THR A 529 -7.38 15.11 -6.41
C THR A 529 -7.22 13.60 -6.63
N GLU A 530 -6.49 12.92 -5.76
CA GLU A 530 -6.15 11.50 -5.86
C GLU A 530 -7.36 10.63 -6.19
N ILE A 531 -8.51 10.93 -5.58
CA ILE A 531 -9.70 10.12 -5.70
C ILE A 531 -10.88 10.99 -6.13
N THR A 532 -11.43 10.68 -7.29
CA THR A 532 -12.58 11.38 -7.86
C THR A 532 -13.87 10.55 -7.82
N ASN A 533 -13.79 9.28 -7.42
CA ASN A 533 -14.93 8.39 -7.37
C ASN A 533 -15.72 8.53 -6.08
N LYS A 534 -17.03 8.34 -6.18
CA LYS A 534 -17.91 8.27 -5.00
C LYS A 534 -17.47 7.17 -4.03
N PRO A 535 -17.55 7.41 -2.72
CA PRO A 535 -18.03 8.61 -2.02
C PRO A 535 -16.95 9.66 -1.75
N PHE A 536 -15.76 9.56 -2.34
CA PHE A 536 -14.58 10.40 -2.08
C PHE A 536 -14.44 11.59 -3.05
N ASP A 537 -15.45 11.83 -3.84
CA ASP A 537 -15.50 12.86 -4.88
C ASP A 537 -15.77 14.29 -4.36
N ASN A 538 -15.96 14.47 -3.06
CA ASN A 538 -16.35 15.73 -2.40
C ASN A 538 -17.78 16.21 -2.74
N ASN A 539 -18.58 15.41 -3.44
CA ASN A 539 -19.93 15.78 -3.88
C ASN A 539 -21.00 14.73 -3.50
N SER A 540 -20.59 13.66 -2.80
CA SER A 540 -21.45 12.56 -2.39
C SER A 540 -21.76 12.62 -0.88
N GLU A 541 -22.20 11.50 -0.33
CA GLU A 541 -22.73 11.39 1.02
C GLU A 541 -21.67 11.55 2.12
N LEU A 542 -20.39 11.29 1.80
CA LEU A 542 -19.29 11.37 2.75
C LEU A 542 -18.89 12.82 3.03
N VAL A 543 -18.91 13.21 4.29
CA VAL A 543 -18.44 14.54 4.70
C VAL A 543 -16.96 14.67 4.41
N THR A 544 -16.60 15.57 3.52
CA THR A 544 -15.23 15.81 3.06
C THR A 544 -14.74 17.18 3.53
N ILE A 545 -13.48 17.25 3.94
CA ILE A 545 -12.77 18.46 4.33
C ILE A 545 -11.45 18.57 3.58
N LEU A 546 -10.97 19.80 3.36
CA LEU A 546 -9.78 20.08 2.56
C LEU A 546 -8.65 20.75 3.36
N ASN A 547 -8.97 21.33 4.53
CA ASN A 547 -8.05 22.16 5.32
C ASN A 547 -8.49 22.28 6.78
N THR A 548 -7.72 23.04 7.56
CA THR A 548 -7.95 23.31 8.98
C THR A 548 -9.31 23.96 9.27
N ASP A 549 -9.74 24.95 8.46
CA ASP A 549 -10.99 25.67 8.71
C ASP A 549 -12.21 24.80 8.43
N ASP A 550 -12.17 23.98 7.39
CA ASP A 550 -13.20 22.98 7.10
C ASP A 550 -13.32 21.97 8.26
N MET A 551 -12.20 21.58 8.89
CA MET A 551 -12.21 20.69 10.04
C MET A 551 -12.87 21.35 11.27
N ILE A 552 -12.60 22.63 11.52
CA ILE A 552 -13.24 23.37 12.60
C ILE A 552 -14.75 23.42 12.38
N GLN A 553 -15.20 23.72 11.16
CA GLN A 553 -16.62 23.73 10.82
C GLN A 553 -17.25 22.35 10.95
N ALA A 554 -16.57 21.30 10.47
CA ALA A 554 -17.04 19.92 10.58
C ALA A 554 -17.21 19.49 12.06
N PHE A 555 -16.33 19.93 12.96
CA PHE A 555 -16.46 19.66 14.39
C PHE A 555 -17.70 20.36 14.98
N TYR A 556 -17.97 21.62 14.64
CA TYR A 556 -19.17 22.32 15.11
C TYR A 556 -20.44 21.70 14.55
N ASP A 557 -20.45 21.29 13.29
CA ASP A 557 -21.58 20.56 12.68
C ASP A 557 -21.82 19.22 13.39
N PHE A 558 -20.75 18.51 13.76
CA PHE A 558 -20.84 17.30 14.57
C PHE A 558 -21.45 17.58 15.95
N LYS A 559 -20.98 18.61 16.65
CA LYS A 559 -21.52 19.04 17.96
C LYS A 559 -23.00 19.40 17.89
N ALA A 560 -23.41 20.07 16.82
CA ALA A 560 -24.80 20.46 16.56
C ALA A 560 -25.71 19.33 16.07
N ASN A 561 -25.19 18.10 15.92
CA ASN A 561 -25.91 16.96 15.34
C ASN A 561 -26.45 17.25 13.94
N ASN A 562 -25.64 17.88 13.09
CA ASN A 562 -26.03 18.24 11.74
C ASN A 562 -26.35 17.01 10.90
N GLN A 563 -27.48 17.04 10.17
CA GLN A 563 -27.96 15.93 9.34
C GLN A 563 -27.00 15.51 8.22
N ARG A 564 -26.02 16.33 7.84
CA ARG A 564 -25.02 15.99 6.82
C ARG A 564 -24.26 14.68 7.09
N TYR A 565 -24.15 14.28 8.36
CA TYR A 565 -23.51 13.02 8.74
C TYR A 565 -24.40 11.80 8.59
N GLU A 566 -25.74 11.98 8.59
CA GLU A 566 -26.70 10.88 8.51
C GLU A 566 -26.69 10.18 7.14
N LEU A 567 -26.34 10.90 6.09
CA LEU A 567 -26.32 10.34 4.73
C LEU A 567 -25.35 9.17 4.61
N PHE A 568 -24.13 9.32 5.13
CA PHE A 568 -23.11 8.28 5.05
C PHE A 568 -23.29 7.18 6.12
N LEU A 569 -24.07 7.44 7.18
CA LEU A 569 -24.45 6.41 8.17
C LEU A 569 -25.59 5.49 7.68
N ASN A 570 -26.19 5.80 6.53
CA ASN A 570 -27.23 4.97 5.95
C ASN A 570 -26.64 3.65 5.42
N SER A 571 -27.11 2.51 5.92
CA SER A 571 -26.62 1.20 5.52
C SER A 571 -26.74 0.93 4.02
N LYS A 572 -27.82 1.36 3.37
CA LYS A 572 -28.02 1.20 1.93
C LYS A 572 -26.99 2.00 1.11
N VAL A 573 -26.59 3.17 1.58
CA VAL A 573 -25.52 3.96 0.97
C VAL A 573 -24.18 3.24 1.13
N MET A 574 -23.85 2.79 2.33
CA MET A 574 -22.62 2.05 2.58
C MET A 574 -22.53 0.75 1.77
N GLU A 575 -23.64 0.01 1.66
CA GLU A 575 -23.68 -1.26 0.91
C GLU A 575 -23.32 -1.09 -0.57
N GLN A 576 -23.56 0.07 -1.16
CA GLN A 576 -23.15 0.36 -2.54
C GLN A 576 -21.63 0.30 -2.71
N TYR A 577 -20.88 0.67 -1.67
CA TYR A 577 -19.42 0.81 -1.73
C TYR A 577 -18.66 -0.38 -1.16
N ILE A 578 -19.13 -1.00 -0.09
CA ILE A 578 -18.38 -2.05 0.64
C ILE A 578 -19.07 -3.42 0.64
N GLY A 579 -20.25 -3.54 0.06
CA GLY A 579 -21.05 -4.75 0.03
C GLY A 579 -22.01 -4.84 1.21
N PHE A 580 -22.56 -6.03 1.45
CA PHE A 580 -23.69 -6.22 2.35
C PHE A 580 -23.34 -6.04 3.82
N LEU A 581 -24.27 -5.47 4.59
CA LEU A 581 -24.15 -5.24 6.03
C LEU A 581 -25.09 -6.15 6.85
N ASP A 582 -25.47 -7.29 6.31
CA ASP A 582 -26.38 -8.26 6.92
C ASP A 582 -25.69 -9.36 7.72
N GLY A 583 -24.36 -9.29 7.87
CA GLY A 583 -23.57 -10.26 8.63
C GLY A 583 -23.32 -11.60 7.92
N ASN A 584 -23.67 -11.74 6.64
CA ASN A 584 -23.60 -13.00 5.89
C ASN A 584 -22.53 -13.02 4.79
N ASN A 585 -21.62 -12.04 4.74
CA ASN A 585 -20.61 -11.97 3.68
C ASN A 585 -19.67 -13.18 3.71
N LEU A 586 -19.27 -13.64 4.89
CA LEU A 586 -18.46 -14.85 5.02
C LEU A 586 -19.17 -16.05 4.37
N MET A 587 -20.44 -16.27 4.70
CA MET A 587 -21.17 -17.42 4.18
C MET A 587 -21.38 -17.34 2.68
N ARG A 588 -21.66 -16.16 2.12
CA ARG A 588 -21.71 -15.96 0.65
C ARG A 588 -20.40 -16.37 -0.02
N ASN A 589 -19.26 -15.98 0.55
CA ASN A 589 -17.94 -16.37 0.04
C ASN A 589 -17.72 -17.88 0.17
N ILE A 590 -18.10 -18.50 1.29
CA ILE A 590 -17.98 -19.94 1.50
C ILE A 590 -18.83 -20.71 0.50
N ASP A 591 -20.11 -20.34 0.32
CA ASP A 591 -21.02 -20.97 -0.61
C ASP A 591 -20.52 -20.83 -2.06
N PHE A 592 -19.97 -19.67 -2.40
CA PHE A 592 -19.37 -19.45 -3.71
C PHE A 592 -18.14 -20.34 -3.95
N ILE A 593 -17.26 -20.49 -2.96
CA ILE A 593 -16.12 -21.40 -3.01
C ILE A 593 -16.60 -22.85 -3.21
N TYR A 594 -17.63 -23.28 -2.52
CA TYR A 594 -18.21 -24.62 -2.72
C TYR A 594 -18.78 -24.80 -4.14
N LYS A 595 -19.45 -23.79 -4.71
CA LYS A 595 -19.94 -23.83 -6.11
C LYS A 595 -18.80 -24.03 -7.10
N ILE A 596 -17.68 -23.27 -6.92
CA ILE A 596 -16.47 -23.44 -7.75
C ILE A 596 -15.95 -24.88 -7.67
N LEU A 597 -15.79 -25.41 -6.44
CA LEU A 597 -15.23 -26.74 -6.20
C LEU A 597 -16.13 -27.87 -6.73
N ARG A 598 -17.44 -27.67 -6.74
CA ARG A 598 -18.42 -28.61 -7.29
C ARG A 598 -18.66 -28.41 -8.79
N LYS A 599 -18.04 -27.40 -9.40
CA LYS A 599 -18.24 -27.03 -10.81
C LYS A 599 -19.70 -26.71 -11.14
N GLU A 600 -20.42 -26.13 -10.21
CA GLU A 600 -21.80 -25.70 -10.38
C GLU A 600 -21.88 -24.43 -11.26
N SER A 601 -23.05 -24.19 -11.87
CA SER A 601 -23.27 -22.96 -12.65
C SER A 601 -23.20 -21.74 -11.72
N LEU A 602 -22.31 -20.81 -12.05
CA LEU A 602 -22.15 -19.54 -11.34
C LEU A 602 -22.99 -18.47 -12.08
N LYS A 603 -24.28 -18.39 -11.73
CA LYS A 603 -25.18 -17.34 -12.25
C LYS A 603 -25.18 -16.13 -11.34
#